data_5efb746a143997d844c5348c0ce3367a
#
_entry.id   5efb746a143997d844c5348c0ce3367a
#
_cell.length_a   1.000
_cell.length_b   1.000
_cell.length_c   1.000
_cell.angle_alpha   90.00
_cell.angle_beta   90.00
_cell.angle_gamma   90.00
#
_symmetry.space_group_name_H-M   'P 1'
#
loop_
_entity.id
_entity.type
_entity.pdbx_description
1 polymer ?
#
loop_
_entity_poly.entity_id
_entity_poly.type
_entity_poly.pdbx_seq_one_letter_code
_entity_poly.pdbx_strand_id
1 'polypeptide(L)'
;MPASDVENYEFLADTGEHETTIMPMGPLHITSDEPGHFRLFVEGENIIDADYRLFYVHRGMEKVAESRMNYDAVTFLADRVCGICGNAHSVAYAEAVEHAQGIEVPERAQYIRAISLKVERMHSHLLNLGLVCHYCGFDTGFQHFFRVREDSMRLAELLTGHRKTYGINLIGGVRRDILSEQKLATFKAVDKLRKDVKGLVDELMSTPNFIDRTKGVGRLDPQIARAFSPVG
;
A
#
# COMPACT_ATOMS: atom_id res chain seq x y z
N MET A 1 -12.50 -17.66 -8.15
CA MET A 1 -12.82 -17.90 -9.58
C MET A 1 -12.17 -19.19 -10.00
N PRO A 2 -12.84 -20.10 -10.73
CA PRO A 2 -12.20 -21.26 -11.33
C PRO A 2 -11.19 -20.78 -12.39
N ALA A 3 -10.11 -21.56 -12.60
CA ALA A 3 -9.04 -21.21 -13.53
C ALA A 3 -9.54 -20.97 -14.98
N SER A 4 -10.65 -21.62 -15.37
CA SER A 4 -11.31 -21.45 -16.66
C SER A 4 -11.79 -20.01 -16.93
N ASP A 5 -12.14 -19.27 -15.89
CA ASP A 5 -12.68 -17.91 -16.07
C ASP A 5 -11.57 -16.87 -16.33
N VAL A 6 -10.32 -17.22 -16.01
CA VAL A 6 -9.16 -16.36 -16.27
C VAL A 6 -8.66 -16.54 -17.71
N GLU A 7 -8.74 -17.75 -18.26
CA GLU A 7 -8.32 -18.04 -19.65
C GLU A 7 -9.28 -17.47 -20.68
N ASN A 8 -10.55 -17.30 -20.33
CA ASN A 8 -11.60 -16.77 -21.21
C ASN A 8 -11.96 -15.32 -20.91
N TYR A 9 -11.12 -14.59 -20.13
CA TYR A 9 -11.36 -13.19 -19.90
C TYR A 9 -11.11 -12.40 -21.19
N GLU A 10 -12.19 -12.11 -21.91
CA GLU A 10 -12.17 -11.16 -23.01
C GLU A 10 -12.35 -9.74 -22.45
N PHE A 11 -11.53 -8.81 -22.91
CA PHE A 11 -11.83 -7.40 -22.73
C PHE A 11 -13.20 -7.12 -23.35
N LEU A 12 -13.98 -6.25 -22.74
CA LEU A 12 -15.25 -5.78 -23.33
C LEU A 12 -15.00 -5.42 -24.80
N ALA A 13 -15.81 -5.96 -25.69
CA ALA A 13 -15.68 -5.73 -27.11
C ALA A 13 -15.71 -4.22 -27.38
N ASP A 14 -14.85 -3.77 -28.29
CA ASP A 14 -14.89 -2.43 -28.81
C ASP A 14 -16.30 -2.15 -29.33
N THR A 15 -17.01 -1.24 -28.71
CA THR A 15 -18.42 -0.96 -29.05
C THR A 15 -18.57 -0.25 -30.39
N GLY A 16 -17.46 0.10 -31.06
CA GLY A 16 -17.44 0.59 -32.43
C GLY A 16 -18.14 1.94 -32.67
N GLU A 17 -18.56 2.61 -31.61
CA GLU A 17 -19.33 3.87 -31.72
C GLU A 17 -18.45 5.12 -31.93
N HIS A 18 -17.12 5.01 -31.78
CA HIS A 18 -16.21 6.14 -31.96
C HIS A 18 -14.98 5.72 -32.78
N GLU A 19 -14.48 6.63 -33.63
CA GLU A 19 -13.15 6.52 -34.27
C GLU A 19 -12.05 6.72 -33.20
N THR A 20 -11.99 5.80 -32.24
CA THR A 20 -11.06 5.88 -31.11
C THR A 20 -9.80 5.05 -31.41
N THR A 21 -8.68 5.59 -31.04
CA THR A 21 -7.43 4.83 -31.02
C THR A 21 -7.30 4.11 -29.66
N ILE A 22 -7.08 2.79 -29.71
CA ILE A 22 -6.82 2.02 -28.48
C ILE A 22 -5.34 2.07 -28.18
N MET A 23 -5.00 2.61 -27.01
CA MET A 23 -3.63 2.64 -26.50
C MET A 23 -3.50 1.62 -25.34
N PRO A 24 -2.81 0.49 -25.56
CA PRO A 24 -2.57 -0.48 -24.50
C PRO A 24 -1.44 0.00 -23.59
N MET A 25 -1.62 -0.15 -22.27
CA MET A 25 -0.62 0.14 -21.26
C MET A 25 -0.49 -1.03 -20.28
N GLY A 26 0.63 -1.70 -20.30
CA GLY A 26 0.87 -2.90 -19.49
C GLY A 26 0.90 -4.19 -20.35
N PRO A 27 0.98 -5.36 -19.69
CA PRO A 27 0.91 -5.60 -18.24
C PRO A 27 2.11 -5.11 -17.43
N LEU A 28 3.27 -4.93 -18.02
CA LEU A 28 4.46 -4.33 -17.41
C LEU A 28 4.69 -2.98 -18.04
N HIS A 29 4.55 -1.93 -17.26
CA HIS A 29 4.74 -0.56 -17.73
C HIS A 29 5.51 0.27 -16.71
N ILE A 30 6.39 1.14 -17.16
CA ILE A 30 7.27 1.94 -16.31
C ILE A 30 6.53 2.87 -15.33
N THR A 31 5.30 3.27 -15.67
CA THR A 31 4.47 4.13 -14.82
C THR A 31 3.55 3.35 -13.87
N SER A 32 3.56 2.01 -13.93
CA SER A 32 2.73 1.16 -13.08
C SER A 32 3.57 0.55 -11.97
N ASP A 33 3.15 0.73 -10.73
CA ASP A 33 3.84 0.18 -9.54
C ASP A 33 3.71 -1.35 -9.47
N GLU A 34 2.62 -1.87 -10.02
CA GLU A 34 2.32 -3.30 -10.09
C GLU A 34 1.83 -3.70 -11.48
N PRO A 35 2.02 -4.96 -11.89
CA PRO A 35 1.51 -5.45 -13.17
C PRO A 35 0.00 -5.27 -13.28
N GLY A 36 -0.41 -4.63 -14.36
CA GLY A 36 -1.81 -4.39 -14.69
C GLY A 36 -1.91 -4.05 -16.17
N HIS A 37 -3.05 -4.30 -16.79
CA HIS A 37 -3.25 -4.01 -18.20
C HIS A 37 -4.43 -3.08 -18.39
N PHE A 38 -4.14 -1.87 -18.85
CA PHE A 38 -5.14 -0.89 -19.26
C PHE A 38 -5.27 -0.87 -20.78
N ARG A 39 -6.48 -0.73 -21.26
CA ARG A 39 -6.78 -0.25 -22.62
C ARG A 39 -7.38 1.14 -22.47
N LEU A 40 -6.68 2.13 -22.99
CA LEU A 40 -7.15 3.51 -22.99
C LEU A 40 -7.74 3.80 -24.35
N PHE A 41 -8.98 4.28 -24.38
CA PHE A 41 -9.66 4.74 -25.58
C PHE A 41 -9.42 6.23 -25.72
N VAL A 42 -8.75 6.63 -26.80
CA VAL A 42 -8.29 8.02 -26.94
C VAL A 42 -8.82 8.66 -28.22
N GLU A 43 -9.25 9.91 -28.11
CA GLU A 43 -9.53 10.82 -29.23
C GLU A 43 -8.52 11.96 -29.19
N GLY A 44 -7.55 11.94 -30.11
CA GLY A 44 -6.41 12.85 -30.05
C GLY A 44 -5.59 12.64 -28.78
N GLU A 45 -5.54 13.63 -27.91
CA GLU A 45 -4.82 13.58 -26.62
C GLU A 45 -5.77 13.32 -25.42
N ASN A 46 -7.06 13.17 -25.66
CA ASN A 46 -8.03 12.96 -24.60
C ASN A 46 -8.35 11.50 -24.41
N ILE A 47 -8.26 11.01 -23.17
CA ILE A 47 -8.75 9.69 -22.79
C ILE A 47 -10.26 9.83 -22.57
N ILE A 48 -11.05 9.11 -23.37
CA ILE A 48 -12.51 9.14 -23.29
C ILE A 48 -13.08 7.96 -22.52
N ASP A 49 -12.37 6.83 -22.51
CA ASP A 49 -12.74 5.65 -21.75
C ASP A 49 -11.51 4.82 -21.39
N ALA A 50 -11.63 3.92 -20.41
CA ALA A 50 -10.56 3.04 -19.98
C ALA A 50 -11.11 1.69 -19.51
N ASP A 51 -10.48 0.61 -19.94
CA ASP A 51 -10.75 -0.74 -19.49
C ASP A 51 -9.55 -1.30 -18.76
N TYR A 52 -9.74 -2.04 -17.66
CA TYR A 52 -8.67 -2.53 -16.83
C TYR A 52 -8.78 -4.02 -16.55
N ARG A 53 -7.79 -4.78 -17.01
CA ARG A 53 -7.66 -6.18 -16.70
C ARG A 53 -6.85 -6.38 -15.42
N LEU A 54 -7.49 -7.01 -14.43
CA LEU A 54 -6.94 -7.33 -13.11
C LEU A 54 -6.21 -8.68 -13.08
N PHE A 55 -5.81 -9.12 -11.89
CA PHE A 55 -5.25 -10.43 -11.55
C PHE A 55 -3.81 -10.73 -11.99
N TYR A 56 -3.08 -9.82 -12.56
CA TYR A 56 -1.68 -10.06 -12.94
C TYR A 56 -0.76 -10.28 -11.72
N VAL A 57 -1.16 -9.84 -10.53
CA VAL A 57 -0.40 -10.03 -9.28
C VAL A 57 -0.94 -11.18 -8.41
N HIS A 58 -1.89 -11.95 -8.90
CA HIS A 58 -2.40 -13.12 -8.18
C HIS A 58 -1.30 -14.19 -8.06
N ARG A 59 -0.98 -14.60 -6.82
CA ARG A 59 0.12 -15.53 -6.53
C ARG A 59 -0.33 -16.82 -5.85
N GLY A 60 -1.63 -17.04 -5.69
CA GLY A 60 -2.21 -18.23 -5.05
C GLY A 60 -1.89 -18.34 -3.55
N MET A 61 -1.68 -17.22 -2.86
CA MET A 61 -1.23 -17.22 -1.47
C MET A 61 -2.26 -17.85 -0.53
N GLU A 62 -3.54 -17.61 -0.75
CA GLU A 62 -4.64 -18.21 0.00
C GLU A 62 -4.60 -19.75 -0.14
N LYS A 63 -4.38 -20.24 -1.35
CA LYS A 63 -4.30 -21.68 -1.59
C LYS A 63 -3.10 -22.34 -0.94
N VAL A 64 -1.97 -21.65 -0.89
CA VAL A 64 -0.76 -22.09 -0.17
C VAL A 64 -1.03 -22.13 1.33
N ALA A 65 -1.67 -21.11 1.88
CA ALA A 65 -2.05 -21.05 3.29
C ALA A 65 -2.95 -22.23 3.69
N GLU A 66 -4.01 -22.50 2.91
CA GLU A 66 -4.96 -23.57 3.18
C GLU A 66 -4.34 -24.98 3.08
N SER A 67 -3.43 -25.21 2.12
CA SER A 67 -3.03 -26.55 1.73
C SER A 67 -1.67 -27.00 2.27
N ARG A 68 -0.79 -26.07 2.68
CA ARG A 68 0.62 -26.38 2.96
C ARG A 68 1.17 -25.77 4.25
N MET A 69 0.41 -24.92 4.93
CA MET A 69 0.90 -24.17 6.09
C MET A 69 0.06 -24.43 7.33
N ASN A 70 0.70 -24.37 8.49
CA ASN A 70 0.03 -24.26 9.78
C ASN A 70 -0.23 -22.78 10.12
N TYR A 71 -1.00 -22.53 11.17
CA TYR A 71 -1.39 -21.18 11.59
C TYR A 71 -0.17 -20.26 11.82
N ASP A 72 0.88 -20.76 12.46
CA ASP A 72 2.07 -19.94 12.74
C ASP A 72 2.80 -19.54 11.44
N ALA A 73 2.93 -20.48 10.50
CA ALA A 73 3.58 -20.21 9.21
C ALA A 73 2.82 -19.22 8.35
N VAL A 74 1.47 -19.23 8.41
CA VAL A 74 0.64 -18.29 7.65
C VAL A 74 0.85 -16.85 8.14
N THR A 75 1.21 -16.60 9.39
CA THR A 75 1.55 -15.26 9.89
C THR A 75 2.70 -14.64 9.06
N PHE A 76 3.72 -15.43 8.73
CA PHE A 76 4.84 -14.98 7.88
C PHE A 76 4.48 -14.89 6.40
N LEU A 77 3.56 -15.73 5.92
CA LEU A 77 3.04 -15.60 4.56
C LEU A 77 2.24 -14.30 4.42
N ALA A 78 1.42 -13.97 5.41
CA ALA A 78 0.61 -12.76 5.43
C ALA A 78 1.45 -11.48 5.27
N ASP A 79 2.61 -11.41 5.91
CA ASP A 79 3.58 -10.32 5.71
C ASP A 79 4.03 -10.14 4.23
N ARG A 80 3.92 -11.19 3.40
CA ARG A 80 4.38 -11.18 2.00
C ARG A 80 3.24 -10.98 1.00
N VAL A 81 2.02 -10.81 1.49
CA VAL A 81 0.89 -10.45 0.63
C VAL A 81 1.15 -9.09 -0.04
N CYS A 82 1.70 -8.14 0.72
CA CYS A 82 2.02 -6.81 0.22
C CYS A 82 3.42 -6.37 0.65
N GLY A 83 4.20 -5.85 -0.28
CA GLY A 83 5.53 -5.30 0.00
C GLY A 83 5.52 -3.95 0.73
N ILE A 84 4.36 -3.31 0.87
CA ILE A 84 4.18 -1.98 1.47
C ILE A 84 3.48 -2.10 2.82
N CYS A 85 2.41 -2.91 2.93
CA CYS A 85 1.54 -3.03 4.09
C CYS A 85 1.52 -4.45 4.69
N GLY A 86 2.61 -5.21 4.59
CA GLY A 86 2.70 -6.59 5.05
C GLY A 86 2.38 -6.78 6.51
N ASN A 87 2.82 -5.86 7.37
CA ASN A 87 2.54 -5.92 8.80
C ASN A 87 1.03 -5.79 9.11
N ALA A 88 0.31 -4.99 8.35
CA ALA A 88 -1.15 -4.88 8.50
C ALA A 88 -1.85 -6.22 8.20
N HIS A 89 -1.41 -6.95 7.15
CA HIS A 89 -1.93 -8.27 6.83
C HIS A 89 -1.61 -9.29 7.92
N SER A 90 -0.39 -9.30 8.45
CA SER A 90 -0.02 -10.26 9.50
C SER A 90 -0.68 -9.97 10.84
N VAL A 91 -0.90 -8.70 11.20
CA VAL A 91 -1.69 -8.33 12.39
C VAL A 91 -3.13 -8.79 12.23
N ALA A 92 -3.78 -8.48 11.10
CA ALA A 92 -5.16 -8.87 10.86
C ALA A 92 -5.35 -10.40 10.92
N TYR A 93 -4.41 -11.14 10.34
CA TYR A 93 -4.42 -12.60 10.40
C TYR A 93 -4.24 -13.10 11.84
N ALA A 94 -3.24 -12.60 12.58
CA ALA A 94 -2.98 -13.01 13.95
C ALA A 94 -4.19 -12.74 14.85
N GLU A 95 -4.79 -11.55 14.77
CA GLU A 95 -5.99 -11.18 15.52
C GLU A 95 -7.19 -12.06 15.17
N ALA A 96 -7.38 -12.42 13.89
CA ALA A 96 -8.46 -13.31 13.48
C ALA A 96 -8.32 -14.69 14.10
N VAL A 97 -7.10 -15.26 14.14
CA VAL A 97 -6.82 -16.55 14.79
C VAL A 97 -6.99 -16.44 16.31
N GLU A 98 -6.49 -15.39 16.94
CA GLU A 98 -6.59 -15.12 18.36
C GLU A 98 -8.06 -15.05 18.81
N HIS A 99 -8.88 -14.29 18.08
CA HIS A 99 -10.32 -14.23 18.36
C HIS A 99 -11.02 -15.59 18.20
N ALA A 100 -10.68 -16.32 17.13
CA ALA A 100 -11.28 -17.64 16.88
C ALA A 100 -10.90 -18.69 17.93
N GLN A 101 -9.72 -18.58 18.53
CA GLN A 101 -9.18 -19.52 19.51
C GLN A 101 -9.32 -19.03 20.96
N GLY A 102 -9.80 -17.81 21.18
CA GLY A 102 -9.89 -17.21 22.52
C GLY A 102 -8.53 -16.97 23.18
N ILE A 103 -7.50 -16.65 22.38
CA ILE A 103 -6.15 -16.38 22.86
C ILE A 103 -6.06 -14.93 23.32
N GLU A 104 -5.69 -14.72 24.58
CA GLU A 104 -5.41 -13.40 25.12
C GLU A 104 -3.99 -12.94 24.78
N VAL A 105 -3.90 -11.74 24.21
CA VAL A 105 -2.61 -11.11 23.86
C VAL A 105 -2.20 -10.15 24.97
N PRO A 106 -0.96 -10.24 25.51
CA PRO A 106 -0.46 -9.31 26.52
C PRO A 106 -0.56 -7.85 26.03
N GLU A 107 -0.98 -6.95 26.91
CA GLU A 107 -1.16 -5.53 26.60
C GLU A 107 0.09 -4.89 25.96
N ARG A 108 1.27 -5.23 26.47
CA ARG A 108 2.53 -4.76 25.90
C ARG A 108 2.72 -5.18 24.44
N ALA A 109 2.34 -6.39 24.08
CA ALA A 109 2.42 -6.87 22.70
C ALA A 109 1.44 -6.12 21.79
N GLN A 110 0.25 -5.78 22.28
CA GLN A 110 -0.72 -4.97 21.54
C GLN A 110 -0.15 -3.57 21.24
N TYR A 111 0.50 -2.92 22.22
CA TYR A 111 1.20 -1.64 21.97
C TYR A 111 2.33 -1.76 20.96
N ILE A 112 3.12 -2.82 21.00
CA ILE A 112 4.19 -3.05 20.03
C ILE A 112 3.64 -3.25 18.62
N ARG A 113 2.55 -4.03 18.47
CA ARG A 113 1.84 -4.15 17.18
C ARG A 113 1.33 -2.81 16.68
N ALA A 114 0.70 -2.01 17.55
CA ALA A 114 0.23 -0.68 17.20
C ALA A 114 1.36 0.24 16.75
N ILE A 115 2.52 0.23 17.42
CA ILE A 115 3.70 1.00 17.03
C ILE A 115 4.21 0.53 15.65
N SER A 116 4.36 -0.78 15.44
CA SER A 116 4.83 -1.33 14.16
C SER A 116 3.90 -0.98 13.00
N LEU A 117 2.58 -1.04 13.21
CA LEU A 117 1.57 -0.60 12.23
C LEU A 117 1.70 0.89 11.89
N LYS A 118 1.95 1.75 12.89
CA LYS A 118 2.12 3.19 12.64
C LYS A 118 3.41 3.49 11.90
N VAL A 119 4.49 2.78 12.20
CA VAL A 119 5.77 2.91 11.46
C VAL A 119 5.61 2.45 10.02
N GLU A 120 4.95 1.32 9.77
CA GLU A 120 4.62 0.85 8.43
C GLU A 120 3.77 1.86 7.67
N ARG A 121 2.72 2.38 8.31
CA ARG A 121 1.82 3.38 7.72
C ARG A 121 2.56 4.66 7.32
N MET A 122 3.51 5.14 8.13
CA MET A 122 4.33 6.30 7.78
C MET A 122 5.11 6.09 6.49
N HIS A 123 5.85 4.97 6.36
CA HIS A 123 6.62 4.72 5.15
C HIS A 123 5.72 4.50 3.92
N SER A 124 4.54 3.89 4.10
CA SER A 124 3.55 3.67 3.05
C SER A 124 2.99 4.99 2.51
N HIS A 125 2.57 5.88 3.41
CA HIS A 125 2.03 7.18 3.03
C HIS A 125 3.08 8.08 2.37
N LEU A 126 4.33 8.06 2.86
CA LEU A 126 5.43 8.80 2.23
C LEU A 126 5.76 8.27 0.84
N LEU A 127 5.68 6.95 0.62
CA LEU A 127 5.77 6.35 -0.71
C LEU A 127 4.67 6.88 -1.62
N ASN A 128 3.42 6.80 -1.16
CA ASN A 128 2.27 7.20 -1.97
C ASN A 128 2.31 8.69 -2.35
N LEU A 129 2.63 9.57 -1.39
CA LEU A 129 2.77 11.01 -1.67
C LEU A 129 3.91 11.29 -2.65
N GLY A 130 5.02 10.57 -2.55
CA GLY A 130 6.12 10.66 -3.51
C GLY A 130 5.67 10.25 -4.92
N LEU A 131 4.98 9.11 -5.05
CA LEU A 131 4.47 8.64 -6.34
C LEU A 131 3.43 9.61 -6.94
N VAL A 132 2.53 10.17 -6.14
CA VAL A 132 1.60 11.20 -6.61
C VAL A 132 2.36 12.41 -7.17
N CYS A 133 3.44 12.85 -6.50
CA CYS A 133 4.29 13.91 -7.03
C CYS A 133 4.88 13.53 -8.40
N HIS A 134 5.38 12.31 -8.54
CA HIS A 134 5.94 11.79 -9.79
C HIS A 134 4.90 11.77 -10.92
N TYR A 135 3.72 11.22 -10.67
CA TYR A 135 2.64 11.18 -11.66
C TYR A 135 2.13 12.57 -12.08
N CYS A 136 2.24 13.54 -11.18
CA CYS A 136 1.95 14.94 -11.49
C CYS A 136 3.11 15.69 -12.15
N GLY A 137 4.24 15.03 -12.45
CA GLY A 137 5.43 15.66 -13.02
C GLY A 137 6.20 16.56 -12.06
N PHE A 138 6.07 16.31 -10.76
CA PHE A 138 6.80 17.03 -9.70
C PHE A 138 7.91 16.14 -9.09
N ASP A 139 8.93 15.83 -9.88
CA ASP A 139 10.00 14.90 -9.50
C ASP A 139 10.82 15.36 -8.29
N THR A 140 10.99 16.67 -8.08
CA THR A 140 11.63 17.18 -6.86
C THR A 140 10.88 16.75 -5.60
N GLY A 141 9.56 16.85 -5.60
CA GLY A 141 8.70 16.37 -4.52
C GLY A 141 8.84 14.86 -4.32
N PHE A 142 8.84 14.08 -5.42
CA PHE A 142 9.10 12.64 -5.38
C PHE A 142 10.39 12.31 -4.64
N GLN A 143 11.52 12.91 -5.01
CA GLN A 143 12.81 12.68 -4.39
C GLN A 143 12.82 13.07 -2.89
N HIS A 144 12.18 14.19 -2.54
CA HIS A 144 12.08 14.66 -1.16
C HIS A 144 11.27 13.71 -0.28
N PHE A 145 10.10 13.22 -0.74
CA PHE A 145 9.31 12.25 -0.01
C PHE A 145 10.05 10.93 0.18
N PHE A 146 10.77 10.44 -0.84
CA PHE A 146 11.58 9.23 -0.73
C PHE A 146 12.75 9.39 0.24
N ARG A 147 13.38 10.55 0.28
CA ARG A 147 14.43 10.87 1.27
C ARG A 147 13.90 10.82 2.70
N VAL A 148 12.75 11.44 2.97
CA VAL A 148 12.14 11.42 4.32
C VAL A 148 11.60 10.02 4.66
N ARG A 149 11.11 9.30 3.67
CA ARG A 149 10.70 7.90 3.83
C ARG A 149 11.84 7.02 4.35
N GLU A 150 13.08 7.29 3.97
CA GLU A 150 14.23 6.56 4.45
C GLU A 150 14.39 6.64 5.98
N ASP A 151 14.09 7.78 6.59
CA ASP A 151 14.11 7.91 8.06
C ASP A 151 13.03 7.04 8.73
N SER A 152 11.86 6.88 8.10
CA SER A 152 10.82 5.94 8.55
C SER A 152 11.28 4.48 8.45
N MET A 153 12.00 4.13 7.37
CA MET A 153 12.56 2.78 7.20
C MET A 153 13.64 2.46 8.24
N ARG A 154 14.49 3.44 8.58
CA ARG A 154 15.48 3.32 9.65
C ARG A 154 14.84 3.19 11.03
N LEU A 155 13.73 3.88 11.27
CA LEU A 155 12.95 3.70 12.49
C LEU A 155 12.36 2.29 12.58
N ALA A 156 11.85 1.74 11.47
CA ALA A 156 11.40 0.36 11.41
C ALA A 156 12.53 -0.62 11.78
N GLU A 157 13.71 -0.44 11.20
CA GLU A 157 14.88 -1.26 11.47
C GLU A 157 15.33 -1.17 12.93
N LEU A 158 15.35 0.02 13.52
CA LEU A 158 15.67 0.24 14.93
C LEU A 158 14.73 -0.56 15.85
N LEU A 159 13.44 -0.58 15.57
CA LEU A 159 12.42 -1.19 16.42
C LEU A 159 12.23 -2.68 16.17
N THR A 160 12.33 -3.13 14.92
CA THR A 160 11.98 -4.50 14.54
C THR A 160 13.18 -5.33 14.06
N GLY A 161 14.31 -4.70 13.81
CA GLY A 161 15.51 -5.33 13.25
C GLY A 161 15.44 -5.53 11.73
N HIS A 162 14.41 -5.01 11.08
CA HIS A 162 14.24 -5.08 9.63
C HIS A 162 13.65 -3.77 9.10
N ARG A 163 14.11 -3.31 7.93
CA ARG A 163 13.63 -2.05 7.30
C ARG A 163 12.15 -2.08 6.93
N LYS A 164 11.62 -3.26 6.66
CA LYS A 164 10.19 -3.58 6.65
C LYS A 164 9.83 -4.22 7.98
N THR A 165 8.67 -4.01 8.50
CA THR A 165 8.21 -4.54 9.80
C THR A 165 7.86 -6.04 9.75
N TYR A 166 8.47 -6.80 8.83
CA TYR A 166 8.17 -8.22 8.61
C TYR A 166 8.57 -9.13 9.78
N GLY A 167 7.70 -10.10 10.05
CA GLY A 167 7.95 -11.12 11.05
C GLY A 167 7.92 -10.62 12.49
N ILE A 168 7.31 -9.46 12.75
CA ILE A 168 7.17 -8.96 14.13
C ILE A 168 6.02 -9.65 14.87
N ASN A 169 4.94 -10.01 14.17
CA ASN A 169 3.74 -10.57 14.76
C ASN A 169 3.83 -12.08 14.90
N LEU A 170 3.33 -12.58 16.01
CA LEU A 170 3.06 -14.00 16.27
C LEU A 170 1.65 -14.11 16.83
N ILE A 171 1.01 -15.27 16.67
CA ILE A 171 -0.23 -15.57 17.36
C ILE A 171 0.03 -15.56 18.86
N GLY A 172 -0.75 -14.79 19.62
CA GLY A 172 -0.58 -14.60 21.05
C GLY A 172 0.45 -13.53 21.45
N GLY A 173 1.08 -12.83 20.49
CA GLY A 173 2.04 -11.79 20.85
C GLY A 173 2.88 -11.23 19.72
N VAL A 174 4.13 -10.90 20.07
CA VAL A 174 5.14 -10.34 19.15
C VAL A 174 6.47 -11.06 19.33
N ARG A 175 7.27 -11.10 18.29
CA ARG A 175 8.56 -11.82 18.28
C ARG A 175 9.69 -11.04 18.95
N ARG A 176 9.58 -9.73 19.07
CA ARG A 176 10.59 -8.85 19.67
C ARG A 176 9.95 -7.83 20.59
N ASP A 177 10.66 -7.50 21.65
CA ASP A 177 10.32 -6.39 22.51
C ASP A 177 11.02 -5.11 22.06
N ILE A 178 10.44 -3.96 22.39
CA ILE A 178 11.08 -2.65 22.24
C ILE A 178 11.87 -2.36 23.52
N LEU A 179 13.19 -2.28 23.40
CA LEU A 179 14.07 -2.13 24.52
C LEU A 179 14.11 -0.67 25.01
N SER A 180 14.32 -0.49 26.32
CA SER A 180 14.40 0.83 26.94
C SER A 180 15.50 1.72 26.34
N GLU A 181 16.61 1.13 25.91
CA GLU A 181 17.73 1.82 25.24
C GLU A 181 17.35 2.42 23.88
N GLN A 182 16.36 1.83 23.18
CA GLN A 182 15.86 2.32 21.88
C GLN A 182 14.95 3.54 22.04
N LYS A 183 14.42 3.79 23.25
CA LYS A 183 13.38 4.81 23.50
C LYS A 183 13.81 6.21 23.08
N LEU A 184 15.00 6.64 23.49
CA LEU A 184 15.49 7.99 23.17
C LEU A 184 15.71 8.18 21.67
N ALA A 185 16.29 7.18 21.00
CA ALA A 185 16.50 7.21 19.56
C ALA A 185 15.15 7.24 18.79
N THR A 186 14.16 6.46 19.26
CA THR A 186 12.81 6.43 18.70
C THR A 186 12.16 7.80 18.78
N PHE A 187 12.15 8.46 19.94
CA PHE A 187 11.55 9.80 20.06
C PHE A 187 12.23 10.82 19.17
N LYS A 188 13.57 10.83 19.11
CA LYS A 188 14.32 11.73 18.20
C LYS A 188 13.96 11.49 16.73
N ALA A 189 13.83 10.22 16.33
CA ALA A 189 13.45 9.86 14.95
C ALA A 189 12.02 10.33 14.63
N VAL A 190 11.08 10.14 15.55
CA VAL A 190 9.68 10.57 15.37
C VAL A 190 9.58 12.10 15.30
N ASP A 191 10.28 12.84 16.17
CA ASP A 191 10.27 14.31 16.14
C ASP A 191 10.87 14.87 14.84
N LYS A 192 11.97 14.24 14.35
CA LYS A 192 12.56 14.59 13.06
C LYS A 192 11.57 14.33 11.92
N LEU A 193 10.97 13.14 11.88
CA LEU A 193 9.97 12.77 10.86
C LEU A 193 8.79 13.75 10.86
N ARG A 194 8.24 14.08 12.03
CA ARG A 194 7.14 15.06 12.16
C ARG A 194 7.49 16.41 11.53
N LYS A 195 8.70 16.93 11.82
CA LYS A 195 9.16 18.20 11.27
C LYS A 195 9.34 18.14 9.75
N ASP A 196 10.01 17.08 9.25
CA ASP A 196 10.32 16.94 7.85
C ASP A 196 9.06 16.70 7.00
N VAL A 197 8.14 15.85 7.48
CA VAL A 197 6.86 15.60 6.80
C VAL A 197 6.02 16.88 6.75
N LYS A 198 5.95 17.65 7.86
CA LYS A 198 5.22 18.92 7.84
C LYS A 198 5.78 19.86 6.79
N GLY A 199 7.10 20.01 6.74
CA GLY A 199 7.76 20.87 5.74
C GLY A 199 7.45 20.45 4.30
N LEU A 200 7.49 19.13 4.01
CA LEU A 200 7.16 18.60 2.68
C LEU A 200 5.70 18.80 2.29
N VAL A 201 4.78 18.64 3.24
CA VAL A 201 3.35 18.88 2.98
C VAL A 201 3.10 20.36 2.71
N ASP A 202 3.69 21.25 3.50
CA ASP A 202 3.59 22.71 3.30
C ASP A 202 4.15 23.12 1.92
N GLU A 203 5.28 22.54 1.49
CA GLU A 203 5.88 22.74 0.16
C GLU A 203 4.94 22.23 -0.95
N LEU A 204 4.44 21.01 -0.84
CA LEU A 204 3.56 20.40 -1.82
C LEU A 204 2.28 21.24 -2.01
N MET A 205 1.65 21.64 -0.90
CA MET A 205 0.41 22.43 -0.90
C MET A 205 0.62 23.88 -1.35
N SER A 206 1.86 24.35 -1.44
CA SER A 206 2.21 25.67 -1.98
C SER A 206 2.70 25.63 -3.44
N THR A 207 2.82 24.44 -4.04
CA THR A 207 3.31 24.26 -5.42
C THR A 207 2.15 24.44 -6.42
N PRO A 208 2.10 25.53 -7.21
CA PRO A 208 0.94 25.83 -8.07
C PRO A 208 0.66 24.72 -9.08
N ASN A 209 1.68 24.25 -9.78
CA ASN A 209 1.51 23.20 -10.81
C ASN A 209 0.94 21.90 -10.25
N PHE A 210 1.26 21.54 -9.00
CA PHE A 210 0.70 20.38 -8.34
C PHE A 210 -0.79 20.60 -8.03
N ILE A 211 -1.13 21.77 -7.49
CA ILE A 211 -2.53 22.13 -7.16
C ILE A 211 -3.38 22.17 -8.42
N ASP A 212 -2.90 22.78 -9.48
CA ASP A 212 -3.66 22.90 -10.75
C ASP A 212 -3.94 21.52 -11.38
N ARG A 213 -3.03 20.56 -11.23
CA ARG A 213 -3.21 19.20 -11.75
C ARG A 213 -4.09 18.29 -10.89
N THR A 214 -4.26 18.60 -9.63
CA THR A 214 -4.98 17.73 -8.67
C THR A 214 -6.33 18.29 -8.25
N LYS A 215 -6.51 19.61 -8.27
CA LYS A 215 -7.74 20.27 -7.84
C LYS A 215 -8.92 19.92 -8.75
N GLY A 216 -9.92 19.28 -8.16
CA GLY A 216 -11.14 18.89 -8.90
C GLY A 216 -11.03 17.62 -9.74
N VAL A 217 -9.85 16.98 -9.75
CA VAL A 217 -9.60 15.70 -10.44
C VAL A 217 -9.83 14.53 -9.49
N GLY A 218 -10.41 13.43 -10.01
CA GLY A 218 -10.62 12.21 -9.23
C GLY A 218 -11.63 12.35 -8.08
N ARG A 219 -12.59 13.26 -8.20
CA ARG A 219 -13.62 13.45 -7.20
C ARG A 219 -14.50 12.20 -7.08
N LEU A 220 -14.49 11.58 -5.90
CA LEU A 220 -15.41 10.51 -5.58
C LEU A 220 -16.76 11.10 -5.15
N ASP A 221 -17.81 10.82 -5.93
CA ASP A 221 -19.16 11.27 -5.59
C ASP A 221 -19.65 10.58 -4.32
N PRO A 222 -20.32 11.31 -3.38
CA PRO A 222 -20.81 10.73 -2.14
C PRO A 222 -21.81 9.57 -2.31
N GLN A 223 -22.57 9.53 -3.40
CA GLN A 223 -23.48 8.41 -3.67
C GLN A 223 -22.70 7.16 -4.10
N ILE A 224 -21.69 7.34 -4.95
CA ILE A 224 -20.77 6.27 -5.36
C ILE A 224 -20.00 5.76 -4.14
N ALA A 225 -19.47 6.66 -3.30
CA ALA A 225 -18.79 6.29 -2.07
C ALA A 225 -19.68 5.43 -1.15
N ARG A 226 -20.95 5.77 -1.00
CA ARG A 226 -21.89 4.95 -0.22
C ARG A 226 -22.13 3.58 -0.82
N ALA A 227 -22.25 3.49 -2.15
CA ALA A 227 -22.48 2.23 -2.84
C ALA A 227 -21.29 1.26 -2.72
N PHE A 228 -20.07 1.78 -2.77
CA PHE A 228 -18.84 0.98 -2.68
C PHE A 228 -18.28 0.85 -1.25
N SER A 229 -18.84 1.59 -0.28
CA SER A 229 -18.43 1.53 1.13
C SER A 229 -16.92 1.63 1.34
N PRO A 230 -16.21 2.59 0.75
CA PRO A 230 -14.78 2.74 0.96
C PRO A 230 -14.50 2.98 2.45
N VAL A 231 -13.40 2.41 2.94
CA VAL A 231 -12.93 2.55 4.32
C VAL A 231 -11.67 3.42 4.35
N GLY A 232 -11.45 4.15 5.47
CA GLY A 232 -10.28 4.99 5.66
C GLY A 232 -10.52 6.17 6.60
#